data_87a1a9dccb28bf919a21e6280ed482c3
#
_entry.id   87a1a9dccb28bf919a21e6280ed482c3
#
_cell.length_a   1.000
_cell.length_b   1.000
_cell.length_c   1.000
_cell.angle_alpha   90.00
_cell.angle_beta   90.00
_cell.angle_gamma   90.00
#
_symmetry.space_group_name_H-M   'P 1'
#
loop_
_entity.id
_entity.type
_entity.pdbx_description
1 polymer ?
#
loop_
_entity_poly.entity_id
_entity_poly.type
_entity_poly.pdbx_seq_one_letter_code
_entity_poly.pdbx_strand_id
1 'polypeptide(L)'
;VGDAGDEYHNSPPWMGQDARTILAAFIGEATHGQVTMPLRVSIIANCQARPAECFVASAQSIENEIMSIIEVYRRSFFCLQPPGDTATRRGIFDAIMCGCVPVLFSPDQLGGVGGFPLQYQYHLPRPADLSILVPIENQSNVLGYLSAIARDKDRMRLLQAALKEAAPMLQYAHPKDHCQLGGALSAAARCEPDALDVLLRGLAEGLREGRVA
;
A
#
# COMPACT_ATOMS: atom_id res chain seq x y z
N VAL A 1 31.14 -9.97 19.10
CA VAL A 1 30.25 -10.44 18.03
C VAL A 1 28.96 -10.70 18.75
N GLY A 2 28.10 -9.68 18.83
CA GLY A 2 26.77 -9.77 19.43
C GLY A 2 25.80 -10.33 18.42
N ASP A 3 25.17 -11.41 18.78
CA ASP A 3 24.02 -11.99 18.10
C ASP A 3 22.86 -10.98 18.26
N ALA A 4 22.65 -10.15 17.24
CA ALA A 4 21.44 -9.35 17.15
C ALA A 4 20.33 -10.33 16.77
N GLY A 5 19.56 -10.76 17.76
CA GLY A 5 18.34 -11.54 17.53
C GLY A 5 17.44 -10.74 16.59
N ASP A 6 17.32 -11.23 15.38
CA ASP A 6 16.32 -10.75 14.42
C ASP A 6 14.93 -11.00 15.03
N GLU A 7 14.38 -9.99 15.70
CA GLU A 7 12.96 -9.92 16.00
C GLU A 7 12.23 -9.74 14.67
N TYR A 8 11.91 -10.86 14.03
CA TYR A 8 10.98 -10.87 12.89
C TYR A 8 9.58 -10.54 13.39
N HIS A 9 9.27 -9.27 13.48
CA HIS A 9 7.89 -8.83 13.55
C HIS A 9 7.26 -9.02 12.18
N ASN A 10 5.95 -9.31 12.10
CA ASN A 10 5.19 -9.40 10.85
C ASN A 10 5.20 -8.09 10.04
N SER A 11 5.71 -7.01 10.60
CA SER A 11 5.96 -5.76 9.87
C SER A 11 7.17 -5.92 8.96
N PRO A 12 7.08 -5.51 7.68
CA PRO A 12 8.22 -5.53 6.78
C PRO A 12 9.42 -4.79 7.41
N PRO A 13 10.62 -5.40 7.46
CA PRO A 13 11.77 -4.84 8.18
C PRO A 13 12.23 -3.48 7.64
N TRP A 14 11.81 -3.13 6.43
CA TRP A 14 12.12 -1.84 5.79
C TRP A 14 11.09 -0.74 6.07
N MET A 15 9.97 -1.05 6.72
CA MET A 15 8.92 -0.07 6.99
C MET A 15 9.39 0.91 8.07
N GLY A 16 9.50 2.20 7.70
CA GLY A 16 9.84 3.28 8.63
C GLY A 16 11.32 3.45 8.95
N GLN A 17 12.23 2.70 8.33
CA GLN A 17 13.66 2.78 8.60
C GLN A 17 14.42 3.72 7.65
N ASP A 18 13.89 4.00 6.46
CA ASP A 18 14.58 4.78 5.46
C ASP A 18 14.11 6.24 5.44
N ALA A 19 15.06 7.15 5.28
CA ALA A 19 14.75 8.54 4.98
C ALA A 19 14.07 8.64 3.61
N ARG A 20 12.79 9.02 3.57
CA ARG A 20 12.08 9.24 2.31
C ARG A 20 12.55 10.54 1.68
N THR A 21 13.00 10.47 0.43
CA THR A 21 13.57 11.60 -0.31
C THR A 21 12.76 11.98 -1.54
N ILE A 22 11.81 11.13 -1.96
CA ILE A 22 10.99 11.31 -3.15
C ILE A 22 9.57 11.67 -2.68
N LEU A 23 9.01 12.78 -3.16
CA LEU A 23 7.65 13.19 -2.78
C LEU A 23 6.63 12.15 -3.28
N ALA A 24 6.69 11.80 -4.56
CA ALA A 24 5.76 10.84 -5.15
C ALA A 24 6.43 9.91 -6.17
N ALA A 25 5.90 8.71 -6.33
CA ALA A 25 6.31 7.79 -7.38
C ALA A 25 5.10 7.27 -8.16
N PHE A 26 5.25 7.16 -9.47
CA PHE A 26 4.32 6.46 -10.35
C PHE A 26 5.07 5.40 -11.15
N ILE A 27 4.67 4.14 -11.00
CA ILE A 27 5.18 3.02 -11.78
C ILE A 27 4.02 2.39 -12.53
N GLY A 28 4.03 2.55 -13.85
CA GLY A 28 2.95 2.08 -14.72
C GLY A 28 2.97 2.70 -16.10
N GLU A 29 2.08 2.22 -16.95
CA GLU A 29 1.98 2.65 -18.35
C GLU A 29 0.90 3.73 -18.54
N ALA A 30 1.12 4.59 -19.54
CA ALA A 30 0.13 5.57 -20.00
C ALA A 30 -1.03 4.91 -20.75
N THR A 31 -0.78 3.74 -21.33
CA THR A 31 -1.73 3.02 -22.17
C THR A 31 -2.02 1.63 -21.59
N HIS A 32 -3.20 1.09 -21.91
CA HIS A 32 -3.52 -0.31 -21.72
C HIS A 32 -3.87 -0.88 -23.12
N GLY A 33 -3.00 -1.74 -23.65
CA GLY A 33 -3.06 -2.14 -25.04
C GLY A 33 -2.98 -0.92 -25.96
N GLN A 34 -4.04 -0.69 -26.75
CA GLN A 34 -4.13 0.48 -27.66
C GLN A 34 -4.90 1.66 -27.04
N VAL A 35 -5.41 1.53 -25.82
CA VAL A 35 -6.22 2.56 -25.17
C VAL A 35 -5.32 3.47 -24.32
N THR A 36 -5.30 4.74 -24.66
CA THR A 36 -4.66 5.78 -23.86
C THR A 36 -5.53 6.13 -22.66
N MET A 37 -4.93 6.21 -21.48
CA MET A 37 -5.62 6.57 -20.24
C MET A 37 -5.29 8.01 -19.85
N PRO A 38 -6.20 8.99 -20.08
CA PRO A 38 -5.89 10.42 -19.92
C PRO A 38 -5.35 10.79 -18.53
N LEU A 39 -5.91 10.20 -17.48
CA LEU A 39 -5.43 10.42 -16.11
C LEU A 39 -3.96 10.02 -15.95
N ARG A 40 -3.55 8.85 -16.47
CA ARG A 40 -2.16 8.38 -16.37
C ARG A 40 -1.22 9.25 -17.19
N VAL A 41 -1.64 9.71 -18.38
CA VAL A 41 -0.87 10.68 -19.17
C VAL A 41 -0.65 11.96 -18.36
N SER A 42 -1.70 12.48 -17.71
CA SER A 42 -1.59 13.67 -16.86
C SER A 42 -0.64 13.45 -15.69
N ILE A 43 -0.72 12.30 -15.01
CA ILE A 43 0.18 11.95 -13.90
C ILE A 43 1.65 11.91 -14.40
N ILE A 44 1.90 11.23 -15.51
CA ILE A 44 3.26 11.13 -16.09
C ILE A 44 3.79 12.52 -16.43
N ALA A 45 2.99 13.36 -17.08
CA ALA A 45 3.38 14.74 -17.43
C ALA A 45 3.69 15.57 -16.18
N ASN A 46 2.87 15.46 -15.12
CA ASN A 46 3.14 16.12 -13.83
C ASN A 46 4.49 15.69 -13.23
N CYS A 47 4.78 14.38 -13.23
CA CYS A 47 6.03 13.85 -12.70
C CYS A 47 7.24 14.28 -13.55
N GLN A 48 7.12 14.22 -14.88
CA GLN A 48 8.19 14.63 -15.79
C GLN A 48 8.52 16.14 -15.70
N ALA A 49 7.51 16.97 -15.41
CA ALA A 49 7.71 18.39 -15.18
C ALA A 49 8.43 18.71 -13.85
N ARG A 50 8.44 17.77 -12.90
CA ARG A 50 9.05 17.93 -11.57
C ARG A 50 9.91 16.73 -11.17
N PRO A 51 10.98 16.41 -11.93
CA PRO A 51 11.76 15.17 -11.75
C PRO A 51 12.51 15.09 -10.40
N ALA A 52 12.75 16.22 -9.75
CA ALA A 52 13.32 16.26 -8.40
C ALA A 52 12.34 15.80 -7.29
N GLU A 53 11.05 15.81 -7.58
CA GLU A 53 10.00 15.50 -6.60
C GLU A 53 9.26 14.22 -6.93
N CYS A 54 9.21 13.83 -8.20
CA CYS A 54 8.44 12.65 -8.63
C CYS A 54 9.28 11.71 -9.47
N PHE A 55 9.30 10.45 -9.06
CA PHE A 55 9.84 9.36 -9.86
C PHE A 55 8.74 8.79 -10.78
N VAL A 56 9.04 8.61 -12.05
CA VAL A 56 8.13 7.98 -13.01
C VAL A 56 8.88 6.95 -13.86
N ALA A 57 8.32 5.76 -13.98
CA ALA A 57 8.86 4.70 -14.82
C ALA A 57 7.73 3.81 -15.36
N SER A 58 7.98 3.19 -16.51
CA SER A 58 7.12 2.12 -17.00
C SER A 58 7.37 0.83 -16.20
N ALA A 59 6.33 -0.01 -16.06
CA ALA A 59 6.51 -1.30 -15.41
C ALA A 59 7.53 -2.16 -16.17
N GLN A 60 7.53 -2.12 -17.51
CA GLN A 60 8.43 -2.88 -18.37
C GLN A 60 9.90 -2.45 -18.24
N SER A 61 10.16 -1.16 -18.01
CA SER A 61 11.52 -0.68 -17.84
C SER A 61 12.16 -1.13 -16.51
N ILE A 62 11.35 -1.58 -15.57
CA ILE A 62 11.75 -2.02 -14.22
C ILE A 62 11.62 -3.55 -14.07
N GLU A 63 10.98 -4.27 -15.01
CA GLU A 63 10.68 -5.71 -14.91
C GLU A 63 11.89 -6.61 -14.66
N ASN A 64 13.07 -6.19 -15.02
CA ASN A 64 14.31 -6.93 -14.70
C ASN A 64 14.81 -6.71 -13.26
N GLU A 65 14.16 -5.83 -12.49
CA GLU A 65 14.57 -5.46 -11.15
C GLU A 65 13.39 -5.20 -10.21
N ILE A 66 12.68 -6.27 -9.79
CA ILE A 66 11.61 -6.19 -8.79
C ILE A 66 12.07 -5.43 -7.53
N MET A 67 13.33 -5.61 -7.16
CA MET A 67 13.96 -4.89 -6.06
C MET A 67 13.96 -3.38 -6.28
N SER A 68 14.05 -2.90 -7.51
CA SER A 68 14.01 -1.48 -7.83
C SER A 68 12.66 -0.83 -7.57
N ILE A 69 11.54 -1.54 -7.80
CA ILE A 69 10.18 -1.02 -7.48
C ILE A 69 10.05 -0.83 -5.97
N ILE A 70 10.43 -1.84 -5.20
CA ILE A 70 10.38 -1.81 -3.73
C ILE A 70 11.26 -0.67 -3.20
N GLU A 71 12.48 -0.51 -3.71
CA GLU A 71 13.38 0.54 -3.28
C GLU A 71 12.83 1.95 -3.57
N VAL A 72 12.27 2.17 -4.76
CA VAL A 72 11.62 3.44 -5.11
C VAL A 72 10.45 3.73 -4.17
N TYR A 73 9.60 2.74 -3.91
CA TYR A 73 8.44 2.92 -3.02
C TYR A 73 8.88 3.16 -1.57
N ARG A 74 9.92 2.49 -1.09
CA ARG A 74 10.50 2.74 0.25
C ARG A 74 11.00 4.18 0.41
N ARG A 75 11.54 4.77 -0.64
CA ARG A 75 12.08 6.14 -0.65
C ARG A 75 11.02 7.20 -0.97
N SER A 76 9.80 6.81 -1.30
CA SER A 76 8.72 7.73 -1.68
C SER A 76 7.73 7.93 -0.53
N PHE A 77 7.26 9.17 -0.33
CA PHE A 77 6.18 9.46 0.60
C PHE A 77 4.83 8.96 0.06
N PHE A 78 4.58 9.18 -1.23
CA PHE A 78 3.32 8.88 -1.91
C PHE A 78 3.55 7.99 -3.13
N CYS A 79 2.70 6.96 -3.27
CA CYS A 79 2.70 6.09 -4.43
C CYS A 79 1.41 6.27 -5.22
N LEU A 80 1.52 6.86 -6.42
CA LEU A 80 0.36 7.19 -7.26
C LEU A 80 -0.24 5.92 -7.86
N GLN A 81 -1.51 5.65 -7.54
CA GLN A 81 -2.20 4.43 -7.89
C GLN A 81 -3.51 4.73 -8.65
N PRO A 82 -3.45 5.31 -9.86
CA PRO A 82 -4.66 5.49 -10.66
C PRO A 82 -5.31 4.14 -10.96
N PRO A 83 -6.65 4.10 -11.15
CA PRO A 83 -7.35 2.86 -11.49
C PRO A 83 -6.77 2.23 -12.77
N GLY A 84 -6.85 0.91 -12.83
CA GLY A 84 -6.48 0.10 -13.98
C GLY A 84 -7.69 -0.66 -14.51
N ASP A 85 -7.50 -1.93 -14.87
CA ASP A 85 -8.58 -2.83 -15.29
C ASP A 85 -9.56 -3.12 -14.15
N THR A 86 -9.05 -3.01 -12.92
CA THR A 86 -9.83 -3.12 -11.69
C THR A 86 -9.60 -1.90 -10.81
N ALA A 87 -10.52 -1.63 -9.90
CA ALA A 87 -10.39 -0.56 -8.91
C ALA A 87 -9.17 -0.78 -8.00
N THR A 88 -8.92 -2.04 -7.63
CA THR A 88 -7.73 -2.45 -6.88
C THR A 88 -6.65 -2.94 -7.84
N ARG A 89 -5.40 -2.69 -7.49
CA ARG A 89 -4.25 -3.13 -8.27
C ARG A 89 -3.08 -3.50 -7.35
N ARG A 90 -2.22 -4.39 -7.82
CA ARG A 90 -1.05 -4.89 -7.08
C ARG A 90 -0.22 -3.75 -6.47
N GLY A 91 0.04 -2.69 -7.22
CA GLY A 91 0.87 -1.57 -6.76
C GLY A 91 0.36 -0.88 -5.48
N ILE A 92 -0.94 -1.00 -5.15
CA ILE A 92 -1.50 -0.49 -3.89
C ILE A 92 -0.96 -1.31 -2.71
N PHE A 93 -0.93 -2.63 -2.82
CA PHE A 93 -0.41 -3.52 -1.79
C PHE A 93 1.11 -3.38 -1.65
N ASP A 94 1.83 -3.32 -2.78
CA ASP A 94 3.27 -3.05 -2.79
C ASP A 94 3.58 -1.72 -2.09
N ALA A 95 2.76 -0.67 -2.30
CA ALA A 95 2.91 0.62 -1.63
C ALA A 95 2.70 0.49 -0.12
N ILE A 96 1.62 -0.17 0.33
CA ILE A 96 1.35 -0.40 1.76
C ILE A 96 2.53 -1.14 2.41
N MET A 97 2.98 -2.22 1.77
CA MET A 97 4.09 -3.04 2.27
C MET A 97 5.41 -2.26 2.36
N CYS A 98 5.62 -1.26 1.51
CA CYS A 98 6.77 -0.37 1.54
C CYS A 98 6.58 0.85 2.45
N GLY A 99 5.44 1.01 3.13
CA GLY A 99 5.10 2.19 3.91
C GLY A 99 4.95 3.46 3.07
N CYS A 100 4.76 3.34 1.75
CA CYS A 100 4.45 4.42 0.83
C CYS A 100 2.95 4.66 0.82
N VAL A 101 2.49 5.87 1.10
CA VAL A 101 1.05 6.17 1.16
C VAL A 101 0.41 5.99 -0.21
N PRO A 102 -0.53 5.05 -0.41
CA PRO A 102 -1.25 4.91 -1.67
C PRO A 102 -2.08 6.16 -1.97
N VAL A 103 -1.95 6.68 -3.18
CA VAL A 103 -2.72 7.82 -3.67
C VAL A 103 -3.69 7.35 -4.73
N LEU A 104 -4.98 7.45 -4.43
CA LEU A 104 -6.09 6.98 -5.24
C LEU A 104 -6.73 8.14 -5.99
N PHE A 105 -7.38 7.86 -7.10
CA PHE A 105 -7.91 8.88 -8.02
C PHE A 105 -9.39 8.70 -8.36
N SER A 106 -10.00 7.62 -7.90
CA SER A 106 -11.42 7.37 -8.09
C SER A 106 -12.06 6.95 -6.77
N PRO A 107 -13.24 7.50 -6.43
CA PRO A 107 -14.03 7.03 -5.29
C PRO A 107 -14.33 5.54 -5.33
N ASP A 108 -14.45 4.94 -6.52
CA ASP A 108 -14.69 3.50 -6.71
C ASP A 108 -13.58 2.64 -6.11
N GLN A 109 -12.35 3.16 -6.02
CA GLN A 109 -11.25 2.47 -5.37
C GLN A 109 -11.50 2.29 -3.86
N LEU A 110 -12.20 3.23 -3.23
CA LEU A 110 -12.52 3.19 -1.79
C LEU A 110 -13.86 2.53 -1.48
N GLY A 111 -14.84 2.60 -2.36
CA GLY A 111 -16.20 2.16 -2.02
C GLY A 111 -17.02 1.54 -3.15
N GLY A 112 -16.51 1.54 -4.38
CA GLY A 112 -17.21 0.97 -5.54
C GLY A 112 -17.17 -0.55 -5.63
N VAL A 113 -17.90 -1.10 -6.58
CA VAL A 113 -17.87 -2.54 -6.91
C VAL A 113 -16.43 -2.89 -7.34
N GLY A 114 -15.84 -3.88 -6.66
CA GLY A 114 -14.44 -4.26 -6.85
C GLY A 114 -13.43 -3.36 -6.12
N GLY A 115 -13.87 -2.40 -5.33
CA GLY A 115 -13.02 -1.63 -4.43
C GLY A 115 -12.64 -2.38 -3.15
N PHE A 116 -11.79 -1.77 -2.33
CA PHE A 116 -11.28 -2.40 -1.11
C PHE A 116 -12.34 -2.97 -0.16
N PRO A 117 -13.46 -2.24 0.12
CA PRO A 117 -14.43 -2.74 1.10
C PRO A 117 -15.09 -4.07 0.73
N LEU A 118 -15.20 -4.38 -0.56
CA LEU A 118 -15.80 -5.65 -1.00
C LEU A 118 -14.76 -6.78 -1.11
N GLN A 119 -13.58 -6.48 -1.63
CA GLN A 119 -12.56 -7.51 -1.89
C GLN A 119 -11.69 -7.78 -0.68
N TYR A 120 -11.44 -6.77 0.16
CA TYR A 120 -10.46 -6.82 1.24
C TYR A 120 -11.04 -6.33 2.57
N GLN A 121 -12.36 -6.47 2.77
CA GLN A 121 -13.07 -5.97 3.96
C GLN A 121 -12.51 -6.46 5.29
N TYR A 122 -11.92 -7.64 5.31
CA TYR A 122 -11.33 -8.21 6.51
C TYR A 122 -9.89 -7.74 6.73
N HIS A 123 -9.13 -7.55 5.65
CA HIS A 123 -7.72 -7.15 5.70
C HIS A 123 -7.55 -5.64 5.78
N LEU A 124 -8.43 -4.89 5.12
CA LEU A 124 -8.39 -3.43 5.04
C LEU A 124 -9.77 -2.84 5.35
N PRO A 125 -10.23 -2.93 6.59
CA PRO A 125 -11.58 -2.47 6.96
C PRO A 125 -11.75 -0.96 6.83
N ARG A 126 -10.66 -0.20 6.90
CA ARG A 126 -10.65 1.27 6.82
C ARG A 126 -9.60 1.79 5.84
N PRO A 127 -9.74 1.51 4.52
CA PRO A 127 -8.72 1.87 3.54
C PRO A 127 -8.51 3.39 3.41
N ALA A 128 -9.50 4.20 3.77
CA ALA A 128 -9.39 5.65 3.77
C ALA A 128 -8.39 6.20 4.81
N ASP A 129 -8.13 5.45 5.91
CA ASP A 129 -7.22 5.88 6.96
C ASP A 129 -5.73 5.76 6.55
N LEU A 130 -5.44 4.92 5.56
CA LEU A 130 -4.08 4.62 5.10
C LEU A 130 -3.78 5.07 3.67
N SER A 131 -4.73 5.75 3.03
CA SER A 131 -4.60 6.22 1.64
C SER A 131 -5.08 7.66 1.48
N ILE A 132 -4.79 8.25 0.33
CA ILE A 132 -5.26 9.58 -0.04
C ILE A 132 -6.08 9.46 -1.32
N LEU A 133 -7.35 9.87 -1.28
CA LEU A 133 -8.14 10.09 -2.47
C LEU A 133 -7.93 11.52 -2.95
N VAL A 134 -7.41 11.68 -4.17
CA VAL A 134 -7.22 13.00 -4.80
C VAL A 134 -8.53 13.51 -5.36
N PRO A 135 -9.04 14.65 -4.88
CA PRO A 135 -10.21 15.29 -5.47
C PRO A 135 -9.98 15.59 -6.96
N ILE A 136 -11.06 15.54 -7.77
CA ILE A 136 -10.96 15.67 -9.22
C ILE A 136 -10.33 17.00 -9.65
N GLU A 137 -10.62 18.07 -8.91
CA GLU A 137 -10.09 19.41 -9.14
C GLU A 137 -8.57 19.50 -8.86
N ASN A 138 -8.02 18.59 -8.09
CA ASN A 138 -6.59 18.55 -7.75
C ASN A 138 -5.77 17.58 -8.62
N GLN A 139 -6.43 16.77 -9.46
CA GLN A 139 -5.76 15.75 -10.26
C GLN A 139 -4.82 16.34 -11.33
N SER A 140 -5.13 17.54 -11.85
CA SER A 140 -4.25 18.24 -12.79
C SER A 140 -2.97 18.80 -12.15
N ASN A 141 -2.94 18.98 -10.81
CA ASN A 141 -1.78 19.42 -10.04
C ASN A 141 -1.55 18.52 -8.83
N VAL A 142 -1.52 17.21 -9.06
CA VAL A 142 -1.40 16.21 -7.98
C VAL A 142 -0.18 16.42 -7.11
N LEU A 143 0.97 16.79 -7.65
CA LEU A 143 2.19 17.00 -6.87
C LEU A 143 2.08 18.23 -5.94
N GLY A 144 1.42 19.30 -6.39
CA GLY A 144 1.14 20.46 -5.53
C GLY A 144 0.23 20.10 -4.36
N TYR A 145 -0.81 19.32 -4.62
CA TYR A 145 -1.73 18.82 -3.61
C TYR A 145 -1.00 17.93 -2.58
N LEU A 146 -0.19 16.98 -3.03
CA LEU A 146 0.58 16.08 -2.16
C LEU A 146 1.68 16.81 -1.37
N SER A 147 2.31 17.82 -1.96
CA SER A 147 3.28 18.67 -1.26
C SER A 147 2.66 19.39 -0.05
N ALA A 148 1.40 19.82 -0.16
CA ALA A 148 0.69 20.43 0.97
C ALA A 148 0.44 19.41 2.08
N ILE A 149 0.04 18.18 1.74
CA ILE A 149 -0.16 17.10 2.71
C ILE A 149 1.16 16.69 3.37
N ALA A 150 2.26 16.58 2.62
CA ALA A 150 3.57 16.21 3.15
C ALA A 150 4.10 17.19 4.22
N ARG A 151 3.67 18.46 4.18
CA ARG A 151 4.02 19.48 5.19
C ARG A 151 3.27 19.29 6.51
N ASP A 152 2.10 18.65 6.47
CA ASP A 152 1.31 18.29 7.65
C ASP A 152 1.90 17.05 8.29
N LYS A 153 2.83 17.26 9.22
CA LYS A 153 3.55 16.17 9.88
C LYS A 153 2.64 15.27 10.73
N ASP A 154 1.57 15.81 11.29
CA ASP A 154 0.65 15.02 12.10
C ASP A 154 -0.20 14.11 11.23
N ARG A 155 -0.70 14.63 10.11
CA ARG A 155 -1.39 13.81 9.11
C ARG A 155 -0.49 12.72 8.55
N MET A 156 0.75 13.04 8.21
CA MET A 156 1.72 12.04 7.70
C MET A 156 2.01 10.96 8.75
N ARG A 157 2.12 11.33 10.03
CA ARG A 157 2.32 10.37 11.11
C ARG A 157 1.14 9.41 11.25
N LEU A 158 -0.08 9.91 11.17
CA LEU A 158 -1.30 9.08 11.22
C LEU A 158 -1.37 8.11 10.04
N LEU A 159 -1.12 8.56 8.81
CA LEU A 159 -1.06 7.72 7.62
C LEU A 159 -0.01 6.62 7.75
N GLN A 160 1.20 6.95 8.21
CA GLN A 160 2.28 5.98 8.40
C GLN A 160 1.95 4.96 9.51
N ALA A 161 1.30 5.39 10.59
CA ALA A 161 0.85 4.48 11.65
C ALA A 161 -0.20 3.49 11.12
N ALA A 162 -1.17 3.98 10.33
CA ALA A 162 -2.19 3.12 9.72
C ALA A 162 -1.59 2.10 8.73
N LEU A 163 -0.60 2.51 7.92
CA LEU A 163 0.13 1.60 7.04
C LEU A 163 0.87 0.51 7.81
N LYS A 164 1.55 0.89 8.90
CA LYS A 164 2.26 -0.05 9.76
C LYS A 164 1.33 -1.07 10.41
N GLU A 165 0.13 -0.64 10.82
CA GLU A 165 -0.90 -1.52 11.37
C GLU A 165 -1.46 -2.47 10.30
N ALA A 166 -1.67 -1.99 9.07
CA ALA A 166 -2.28 -2.77 8.00
C ALA A 166 -1.34 -3.80 7.35
N ALA A 167 -0.04 -3.50 7.26
CA ALA A 167 0.90 -4.31 6.50
C ALA A 167 0.98 -5.79 6.95
N PRO A 168 1.02 -6.14 8.25
CA PRO A 168 1.03 -7.54 8.68
C PRO A 168 -0.20 -8.32 8.22
N MET A 169 -1.36 -7.65 8.14
CA MET A 169 -2.63 -8.27 7.72
C MET A 169 -2.69 -8.59 6.22
N LEU A 170 -1.72 -8.14 5.42
CA LEU A 170 -1.65 -8.33 3.98
C LEU A 170 -0.60 -9.34 3.54
N GLN A 171 0.14 -9.94 4.47
CA GLN A 171 1.19 -10.92 4.19
C GLN A 171 1.01 -12.18 5.02
N TYR A 172 1.53 -13.28 4.53
CA TYR A 172 1.62 -14.52 5.31
C TYR A 172 2.81 -14.44 6.27
N ALA A 173 2.64 -15.00 7.47
CA ALA A 173 3.73 -15.13 8.43
C ALA A 173 4.90 -15.92 7.82
N HIS A 174 6.13 -15.52 8.16
CA HIS A 174 7.30 -16.26 7.71
C HIS A 174 7.35 -17.62 8.42
N PRO A 175 7.72 -18.74 7.75
CA PRO A 175 7.76 -20.06 8.35
C PRO A 175 8.66 -20.20 9.59
N LYS A 176 9.59 -19.26 9.79
CA LYS A 176 10.45 -19.18 10.96
C LYS A 176 9.83 -18.39 12.13
N ASP A 177 8.75 -17.67 11.88
CA ASP A 177 8.00 -17.03 12.96
C ASP A 177 7.28 -18.16 13.69
N HIS A 178 7.69 -18.43 14.93
CA HIS A 178 7.22 -19.56 15.74
C HIS A 178 5.74 -19.46 16.16
N CYS A 179 4.96 -18.71 15.43
CA CYS A 179 3.51 -18.60 15.55
C CYS A 179 2.82 -19.77 14.83
N GLN A 180 3.10 -21.00 15.22
CA GLN A 180 2.41 -22.16 14.66
C GLN A 180 1.04 -22.34 15.29
N LEU A 181 0.01 -22.43 14.44
CA LEU A 181 -1.31 -22.91 14.81
C LEU A 181 -1.17 -24.29 15.50
N GLY A 182 -1.42 -24.35 16.81
CA GLY A 182 -1.62 -25.61 17.52
C GLY A 182 -0.48 -26.17 18.41
N GLY A 183 0.66 -25.52 18.54
CA GLY A 183 1.65 -25.87 19.56
C GLY A 183 1.37 -25.17 20.89
N ALA A 184 1.57 -25.86 22.03
CA ALA A 184 1.51 -25.25 23.36
C ALA A 184 2.62 -24.19 23.47
N LEU A 185 2.30 -22.98 23.08
CA LEU A 185 3.22 -21.83 23.02
C LEU A 185 3.22 -21.11 24.37
N SER A 186 4.40 -20.71 24.79
CA SER A 186 4.57 -19.88 25.98
C SER A 186 3.65 -18.65 25.84
N ALA A 187 2.93 -18.33 26.91
CA ALA A 187 1.96 -17.23 26.98
C ALA A 187 2.55 -15.83 26.72
N ALA A 188 3.79 -15.73 26.27
CA ALA A 188 4.54 -14.50 26.09
C ALA A 188 4.67 -14.04 24.62
N ALA A 189 4.50 -14.92 23.64
CA ALA A 189 4.58 -14.52 22.21
C ALA A 189 3.20 -14.12 21.71
N ARG A 190 2.88 -12.84 21.72
CA ARG A 190 1.71 -12.31 20.99
C ARG A 190 2.04 -12.29 19.50
N CYS A 191 1.64 -13.33 18.82
CA CYS A 191 1.68 -13.34 17.37
C CYS A 191 0.65 -12.34 16.83
N GLU A 192 1.09 -11.37 16.06
CA GLU A 192 0.16 -10.55 15.28
C GLU A 192 -0.49 -11.42 14.20
N PRO A 193 -1.79 -11.26 13.93
CA PRO A 193 -2.48 -12.05 12.93
C PRO A 193 -1.89 -11.76 11.55
N ASP A 194 -1.62 -12.82 10.78
CA ASP A 194 -1.23 -12.73 9.38
C ASP A 194 -2.46 -12.68 8.45
N ALA A 195 -2.23 -12.60 7.14
CA ALA A 195 -3.31 -12.51 6.15
C ALA A 195 -4.26 -13.72 6.20
N LEU A 196 -3.78 -14.91 6.51
CA LEU A 196 -4.63 -16.11 6.63
C LEU A 196 -5.48 -16.06 7.90
N ASP A 197 -4.89 -15.68 9.03
CA ASP A 197 -5.61 -15.53 10.30
C ASP A 197 -6.76 -14.51 10.18
N VAL A 198 -6.48 -13.36 9.54
CA VAL A 198 -7.48 -12.32 9.31
C VAL A 198 -8.62 -12.84 8.44
N LEU A 199 -8.30 -13.55 7.35
CA LEU A 199 -9.31 -14.16 6.47
C LEU A 199 -10.18 -15.17 7.22
N LEU A 200 -9.58 -16.10 7.93
CA LEU A 200 -10.30 -17.18 8.65
C LEU A 200 -11.21 -16.61 9.74
N ARG A 201 -10.76 -15.62 10.49
CA ARG A 201 -11.58 -14.92 11.50
C ARG A 201 -12.74 -14.19 10.86
N GLY A 202 -12.49 -13.42 9.79
CA GLY A 202 -13.52 -12.69 9.07
C GLY A 202 -14.59 -13.60 8.46
N LEU A 203 -14.21 -14.74 7.90
CA LEU A 203 -15.15 -15.74 7.39
C LEU A 203 -15.99 -16.36 8.52
N ALA A 204 -15.35 -16.74 9.63
CA ALA A 204 -16.05 -17.30 10.78
C ALA A 204 -17.06 -16.33 11.40
N GLU A 205 -16.76 -15.05 11.44
CA GLU A 205 -17.67 -14.00 11.87
C GLU A 205 -18.81 -13.81 10.88
N GLY A 206 -18.49 -13.73 9.56
CA GLY A 206 -19.47 -13.62 8.50
C GLY A 206 -20.49 -14.76 8.47
N LEU A 207 -20.03 -16.00 8.71
CA LEU A 207 -20.90 -17.18 8.83
C LEU A 207 -21.85 -17.09 10.05
N ARG A 208 -21.33 -16.67 11.23
CA ARG A 208 -22.17 -16.51 12.43
C ARG A 208 -23.24 -15.43 12.26
N GLU A 209 -22.96 -14.40 11.50
CA GLU A 209 -23.87 -13.28 11.26
C GLU A 209 -24.76 -13.46 10.01
N GLY A 210 -24.62 -14.59 9.29
CA GLY A 210 -25.38 -14.87 8.07
C GLY A 210 -25.01 -13.96 6.88
N ARG A 211 -23.84 -13.33 6.92
CA ARG A 211 -23.32 -12.47 5.83
C ARG A 211 -22.59 -13.25 4.74
N VAL A 212 -22.21 -14.48 5.03
CA VAL A 212 -21.57 -15.41 4.10
C VAL A 212 -22.39 -16.70 4.10
N ALA A 213 -22.81 -17.15 2.93
CA ALA A 213 -23.56 -18.40 2.72
C ALA A 213 -22.61 -19.53 2.28
#